data_c6b001044be064a2cae0c57c5f543c6b
#
_entry.id   c6b001044be064a2cae0c57c5f543c6b
#
_cell.length_a   1.000
_cell.length_b   1.000
_cell.length_c   1.000
_cell.angle_alpha   90.00
_cell.angle_beta   90.00
_cell.angle_gamma   90.00
#
_symmetry.space_group_name_H-M   'P 1'
#
loop_
_entity.id
_entity.type
_entity.pdbx_description
1 polymer ?
#
loop_
_entity_poly.entity_id
_entity_poly.type
_entity_poly.pdbx_seq_one_letter_code
_entity_poly.pdbx_strand_id
1 'polypeptide(L)'
;ALASGACLMLYDGSPFYPNPYALWDYTTAHDCTLFGTGAKYIDALKAEGCVVKDKFDLSTLKTITSTGSPLVHESFDYVYDTIKADVHLASISGGTDIISCFVIGNVLSPVWRGEIQGAGLGYSIEVFDSEGKAMPAGVGSGELVCTKPFPSMPVFFWNDEGRKRYHSAYFDRFENVWCHGDWIERTEHGGFIILGRSDATLNPGGVRIGTAEIYRQVEQIPEVMESIAVGQLWDNDERVILFVRLKEGVSLNDDLTARIKTRIRTGASPRHVPAKIIQITDIPRTKSNKIVELAVKEVIHGRAVKNIEALANPDALDLYKNLTELAS
;
A
#
# COMPACT_ATOMS: atom_id res chain seq x y z
N ALA A 1 -14.87 3.34 16.76
CA ALA A 1 -14.45 3.38 18.17
C ALA A 1 -15.46 4.16 19.02
N LEU A 2 -15.72 5.45 18.74
CA LEU A 2 -16.58 6.26 19.62
C LEU A 2 -18.01 5.72 19.76
N ALA A 3 -18.61 5.22 18.68
CA ALA A 3 -19.96 4.64 18.71
C ALA A 3 -20.05 3.32 19.51
N SER A 4 -18.93 2.62 19.69
CA SER A 4 -18.86 1.39 20.49
C SER A 4 -18.56 1.64 21.96
N GLY A 5 -18.38 2.90 22.38
CA GLY A 5 -17.99 3.26 23.74
C GLY A 5 -16.52 2.98 24.08
N ALA A 6 -15.70 2.62 23.10
CA ALA A 6 -14.28 2.39 23.29
C ALA A 6 -13.54 3.70 23.57
N CYS A 7 -12.54 3.65 24.45
CA CYS A 7 -11.60 4.74 24.65
C CYS A 7 -10.63 4.81 23.46
N LEU A 8 -10.57 5.96 22.79
CA LEU A 8 -9.67 6.17 21.67
C LEU A 8 -8.40 6.86 22.15
N MET A 9 -7.28 6.15 22.05
CA MET A 9 -5.96 6.66 22.38
C MET A 9 -5.31 7.20 21.11
N LEU A 10 -4.97 8.50 21.11
CA LEU A 10 -4.34 9.18 19.98
C LEU A 10 -2.87 9.47 20.32
N TYR A 11 -2.01 9.21 19.35
CA TYR A 11 -0.59 9.54 19.43
C TYR A 11 -0.23 10.49 18.27
N ASP A 12 0.22 11.70 18.62
CA ASP A 12 0.67 12.71 17.67
C ASP A 12 2.16 12.98 17.88
N GLY A 13 2.99 12.16 17.22
CA GLY A 13 4.43 12.24 17.35
C GLY A 13 5.14 11.26 16.44
N SER A 14 6.47 11.31 16.41
CA SER A 14 7.27 10.32 15.71
C SER A 14 7.22 8.97 16.43
N PRO A 15 6.85 7.88 15.74
CA PRO A 15 6.79 6.55 16.35
C PRO A 15 8.17 5.99 16.75
N PHE A 16 9.25 6.66 16.33
CA PHE A 16 10.64 6.28 16.61
C PHE A 16 11.36 7.23 17.57
N TYR A 17 10.66 8.23 18.14
CA TYR A 17 11.25 9.16 19.09
C TYR A 17 10.64 8.96 20.49
N PRO A 18 11.46 8.84 21.56
CA PRO A 18 12.94 8.88 21.58
C PRO A 18 13.62 7.57 21.15
N ASN A 19 12.87 6.52 20.91
CA ASN A 19 13.36 5.20 20.49
C ASN A 19 12.24 4.43 19.76
N PRO A 20 12.53 3.31 19.07
CA PRO A 20 11.54 2.57 18.28
C PRO A 20 10.42 1.90 19.10
N TYR A 21 10.51 1.91 20.41
CA TYR A 21 9.52 1.31 21.32
C TYR A 21 8.49 2.31 21.87
N ALA A 22 8.57 3.60 21.52
CA ALA A 22 7.71 4.66 22.06
C ALA A 22 6.21 4.34 22.00
N LEU A 23 5.74 3.76 20.87
CA LEU A 23 4.33 3.36 20.75
C LEU A 23 3.98 2.14 21.61
N TRP A 24 4.92 1.27 21.89
CA TRP A 24 4.72 0.08 22.75
C TRP A 24 4.67 0.48 24.23
N ASP A 25 5.54 1.43 24.65
CA ASP A 25 5.43 2.07 25.98
C ASP A 25 4.03 2.68 26.15
N TYR A 26 3.56 3.43 25.15
CA TYR A 26 2.23 4.05 25.19
C TYR A 26 1.10 3.01 25.22
N THR A 27 1.20 1.96 24.41
CA THR A 27 0.21 0.89 24.27
C THR A 27 0.05 0.14 25.61
N THR A 28 1.14 -0.20 26.28
CA THR A 28 1.12 -0.95 27.55
C THR A 28 0.75 -0.06 28.73
N ALA A 29 1.19 1.21 28.76
CA ALA A 29 0.82 2.15 29.82
C ALA A 29 -0.70 2.41 29.90
N HIS A 30 -1.43 2.13 28.83
CA HIS A 30 -2.89 2.35 28.73
C HIS A 30 -3.70 1.07 28.53
N ASP A 31 -3.10 -0.10 28.73
CA ASP A 31 -3.76 -1.40 28.57
C ASP A 31 -4.56 -1.53 27.27
N CYS A 32 -3.98 -1.05 26.16
CA CYS A 32 -4.66 -1.05 24.87
C CYS A 32 -5.02 -2.48 24.43
N THR A 33 -6.26 -2.66 24.00
CA THR A 33 -6.75 -3.95 23.48
C THR A 33 -6.63 -4.06 21.96
N LEU A 34 -6.55 -2.91 21.29
CA LEU A 34 -6.32 -2.78 19.84
C LEU A 34 -5.22 -1.76 19.57
N PHE A 35 -4.26 -2.13 18.75
CA PHE A 35 -3.19 -1.26 18.26
C PHE A 35 -3.33 -1.07 16.75
N GLY A 36 -3.59 0.16 16.32
CA GLY A 36 -3.71 0.51 14.89
C GLY A 36 -2.45 1.23 14.40
N THR A 37 -1.87 0.73 13.29
CA THR A 37 -0.65 1.31 12.73
C THR A 37 -0.58 1.19 11.21
N GLY A 38 0.48 1.73 10.61
CA GLY A 38 0.80 1.55 9.19
C GLY A 38 1.71 0.35 8.96
N ALA A 39 1.59 -0.31 7.80
CA ALA A 39 2.48 -1.40 7.42
C ALA A 39 3.96 -0.99 7.45
N LYS A 40 4.27 0.23 7.02
CA LYS A 40 5.65 0.77 7.03
C LYS A 40 6.24 0.94 8.44
N TYR A 41 5.44 1.14 9.46
CA TYR A 41 5.93 1.12 10.85
C TYR A 41 6.38 -0.28 11.26
N ILE A 42 5.61 -1.32 10.92
CA ILE A 42 5.97 -2.72 11.18
C ILE A 42 7.24 -3.10 10.41
N ASP A 43 7.34 -2.68 9.14
CA ASP A 43 8.53 -2.93 8.32
C ASP A 43 9.78 -2.25 8.92
N ALA A 44 9.64 -1.03 9.42
CA ALA A 44 10.73 -0.30 10.05
C ALA A 44 11.19 -0.95 11.37
N LEU A 45 10.25 -1.39 12.21
CA LEU A 45 10.59 -2.14 13.43
C LEU A 45 11.37 -3.44 13.10
N LYS A 46 10.93 -4.15 12.05
CA LYS A 46 11.62 -5.33 11.55
C LYS A 46 13.04 -5.02 11.08
N ALA A 47 13.20 -3.93 10.33
CA ALA A 47 14.52 -3.48 9.82
C ALA A 47 15.48 -3.07 10.94
N GLU A 48 14.95 -2.48 12.04
CA GLU A 48 15.70 -2.14 13.25
C GLU A 48 15.98 -3.36 14.15
N GLY A 49 15.45 -4.54 13.80
CA GLY A 49 15.63 -5.75 14.61
C GLY A 49 14.92 -5.70 15.97
N CYS A 50 13.85 -4.93 16.09
CA CYS A 50 13.12 -4.78 17.35
C CYS A 50 12.41 -6.07 17.75
N VAL A 51 12.58 -6.52 19.00
CA VAL A 51 11.84 -7.62 19.60
C VAL A 51 10.96 -7.06 20.71
N VAL A 52 9.67 -6.91 20.44
CA VAL A 52 8.73 -6.22 21.34
C VAL A 52 8.32 -7.11 22.52
N LYS A 53 8.01 -8.38 22.24
CA LYS A 53 7.53 -9.35 23.26
C LYS A 53 8.48 -9.54 24.45
N ASP A 54 9.77 -9.28 24.25
CA ASP A 54 10.78 -9.48 25.30
C ASP A 54 10.85 -8.26 26.27
N LYS A 55 10.23 -7.15 25.89
CA LYS A 55 10.29 -5.88 26.64
C LYS A 55 8.97 -5.46 27.26
N PHE A 56 7.86 -5.94 26.73
CA PHE A 56 6.52 -5.45 27.09
C PHE A 56 5.57 -6.58 27.42
N ASP A 57 4.73 -6.37 28.42
CA ASP A 57 3.56 -7.21 28.65
C ASP A 57 2.42 -6.78 27.73
N LEU A 58 2.17 -7.59 26.72
CA LEU A 58 1.11 -7.39 25.73
C LEU A 58 -0.14 -8.25 26.02
N SER A 59 -0.34 -8.71 27.25
CA SER A 59 -1.45 -9.61 27.62
C SER A 59 -2.83 -9.03 27.29
N THR A 60 -2.99 -7.70 27.41
CA THR A 60 -4.24 -6.98 27.10
C THR A 60 -4.48 -6.83 25.60
N LEU A 61 -3.44 -6.81 24.78
CA LEU A 61 -3.53 -6.58 23.34
C LEU A 61 -4.18 -7.78 22.64
N LYS A 62 -5.30 -7.56 21.95
CA LYS A 62 -6.05 -8.59 21.22
C LYS A 62 -5.90 -8.49 19.71
N THR A 63 -5.79 -7.25 19.20
CA THR A 63 -5.78 -7.01 17.75
C THR A 63 -4.71 -5.98 17.40
N ILE A 64 -3.97 -6.26 16.31
CA ILE A 64 -3.14 -5.27 15.61
C ILE A 64 -3.77 -5.04 14.25
N THR A 65 -4.08 -3.78 13.90
CA THR A 65 -4.52 -3.43 12.55
C THR A 65 -3.41 -2.75 11.78
N SER A 66 -3.25 -3.11 10.51
CA SER A 66 -2.24 -2.55 9.61
C SER A 66 -2.87 -2.01 8.35
N THR A 67 -2.53 -0.76 7.98
CA THR A 67 -3.06 -0.07 6.79
C THR A 67 -2.03 0.87 6.16
N GLY A 68 -2.47 1.67 5.18
CA GLY A 68 -1.65 2.69 4.52
C GLY A 68 -0.82 2.17 3.34
N SER A 69 -0.35 0.93 3.41
CA SER A 69 0.25 0.16 2.32
C SER A 69 -0.01 -1.33 2.55
N PRO A 70 0.13 -2.19 1.54
CA PRO A 70 0.01 -3.64 1.73
C PRO A 70 1.02 -4.16 2.76
N LEU A 71 0.57 -4.99 3.69
CA LEU A 71 1.45 -5.66 4.64
C LEU A 71 2.08 -6.87 3.95
N VAL A 72 3.42 -6.89 3.86
CA VAL A 72 4.15 -7.96 3.18
C VAL A 72 4.21 -9.23 4.03
N HIS A 73 4.39 -10.37 3.39
CA HIS A 73 4.39 -11.70 4.03
C HIS A 73 5.36 -11.78 5.23
N GLU A 74 6.57 -11.27 5.07
CA GLU A 74 7.61 -11.28 6.10
C GLU A 74 7.27 -10.42 7.32
N SER A 75 6.35 -9.48 7.16
CA SER A 75 5.88 -8.64 8.26
C SER A 75 4.75 -9.30 9.05
N PHE A 76 4.00 -10.23 8.45
CA PHE A 76 3.15 -11.18 9.20
C PHE A 76 4.01 -12.07 10.10
N ASP A 77 5.04 -12.71 9.54
CA ASP A 77 5.97 -13.55 10.30
C ASP A 77 6.59 -12.76 11.45
N TYR A 78 7.11 -11.56 11.16
CA TYR A 78 7.71 -10.69 12.17
C TYR A 78 6.75 -10.38 13.33
N VAL A 79 5.48 -10.06 13.05
CA VAL A 79 4.51 -9.75 14.11
C VAL A 79 4.31 -10.95 15.02
N TYR A 80 4.10 -12.15 14.47
CA TYR A 80 3.88 -13.36 15.25
C TYR A 80 5.14 -13.84 15.99
N ASP A 81 6.32 -13.68 15.38
CA ASP A 81 7.58 -14.12 15.97
C ASP A 81 8.13 -13.17 17.03
N THR A 82 7.93 -11.85 16.89
CA THR A 82 8.65 -10.85 17.69
C THR A 82 7.77 -9.86 18.45
N ILE A 83 6.48 -9.76 18.11
CA ILE A 83 5.54 -8.89 18.81
C ILE A 83 4.62 -9.73 19.70
N LYS A 84 3.71 -10.53 19.11
CA LYS A 84 2.78 -11.34 19.89
C LYS A 84 2.22 -12.51 19.06
N ALA A 85 2.44 -13.74 19.53
CA ALA A 85 2.09 -14.96 18.79
C ALA A 85 0.58 -15.24 18.72
N ASP A 86 -0.20 -14.77 19.70
CA ASP A 86 -1.65 -15.01 19.82
C ASP A 86 -2.50 -13.77 19.53
N VAL A 87 -1.99 -12.84 18.74
CA VAL A 87 -2.71 -11.61 18.35
C VAL A 87 -3.51 -11.81 17.07
N HIS A 88 -4.67 -11.20 16.97
CA HIS A 88 -5.37 -11.05 15.69
C HIS A 88 -4.71 -9.97 14.85
N LEU A 89 -3.93 -10.35 13.85
CA LEU A 89 -3.30 -9.42 12.91
C LEU A 89 -4.25 -9.16 11.73
N ALA A 90 -4.83 -7.99 11.71
CA ALA A 90 -5.79 -7.55 10.69
C ALA A 90 -5.16 -6.53 9.74
N SER A 91 -4.68 -6.95 8.59
CA SER A 91 -4.45 -6.01 7.48
C SER A 91 -5.79 -5.50 6.96
N ILE A 92 -5.88 -4.20 6.67
CA ILE A 92 -7.13 -3.55 6.24
C ILE A 92 -6.88 -2.61 5.07
N SER A 93 -7.84 -2.51 4.15
CA SER A 93 -7.80 -1.53 3.06
C SER A 93 -9.16 -0.89 2.81
N GLY A 94 -9.13 0.43 2.61
CA GLY A 94 -10.32 1.24 2.35
C GLY A 94 -9.93 2.65 1.95
N GLY A 95 -10.80 3.61 2.21
CA GLY A 95 -10.56 4.99 1.80
C GLY A 95 -11.06 6.01 2.79
N THR A 96 -10.44 7.18 2.76
CA THR A 96 -10.86 8.33 3.58
C THR A 96 -12.29 8.74 3.25
N ASP A 97 -12.67 8.72 1.98
CA ASP A 97 -14.00 9.14 1.53
C ASP A 97 -15.13 8.27 2.07
N ILE A 98 -14.88 6.99 2.29
CA ILE A 98 -15.85 6.06 2.87
C ILE A 98 -15.78 5.96 4.39
N ILE A 99 -14.76 6.54 5.02
CA ILE A 99 -14.50 6.48 6.48
C ILE A 99 -14.54 5.03 7.01
N SER A 100 -14.10 4.08 6.19
CA SER A 100 -14.19 2.65 6.48
C SER A 100 -13.22 1.85 5.62
N CYS A 101 -13.31 0.52 5.72
CA CYS A 101 -12.52 -0.41 4.93
C CYS A 101 -13.43 -1.30 4.09
N PHE A 102 -13.14 -1.40 2.80
CA PHE A 102 -13.83 -2.35 1.92
C PHE A 102 -13.42 -3.79 2.23
N VAL A 103 -12.15 -3.99 2.58
CA VAL A 103 -11.62 -5.30 2.99
C VAL A 103 -10.92 -5.16 4.34
N ILE A 104 -11.20 -6.08 5.26
CA ILE A 104 -10.89 -5.93 6.69
C ILE A 104 -10.60 -7.29 7.35
N GLY A 105 -10.02 -7.22 8.55
CA GLY A 105 -9.87 -8.38 9.42
C GLY A 105 -11.19 -8.93 9.93
N ASN A 106 -11.21 -10.22 10.27
CA ASN A 106 -12.38 -10.96 10.70
C ASN A 106 -11.99 -11.99 11.77
N VAL A 107 -12.59 -11.89 12.94
CA VAL A 107 -12.29 -12.79 14.07
C VAL A 107 -12.85 -14.22 13.91
N LEU A 108 -13.63 -14.46 12.88
CA LEU A 108 -14.24 -15.79 12.60
C LEU A 108 -13.45 -16.61 11.59
N SER A 109 -12.45 -16.01 10.93
CA SER A 109 -11.63 -16.66 9.90
C SER A 109 -10.17 -16.71 10.31
N PRO A 110 -9.39 -17.71 9.84
CA PRO A 110 -7.94 -17.70 10.00
C PRO A 110 -7.31 -16.45 9.38
N VAL A 111 -6.17 -16.03 9.92
CA VAL A 111 -5.29 -15.05 9.28
C VAL A 111 -4.35 -15.80 8.35
N TRP A 112 -4.50 -15.59 7.06
CA TRP A 112 -3.59 -16.12 6.06
C TRP A 112 -2.47 -15.14 5.80
N ARG A 113 -1.26 -15.65 5.71
CA ARG A 113 -0.03 -14.85 5.50
C ARG A 113 -0.11 -14.04 4.20
N GLY A 114 -0.08 -12.71 4.29
CA GLY A 114 -0.15 -11.80 3.15
C GLY A 114 -1.55 -11.45 2.68
N GLU A 115 -2.62 -11.98 3.31
CA GLU A 115 -3.99 -11.72 2.93
C GLU A 115 -4.72 -10.79 3.91
N ILE A 116 -5.68 -10.04 3.39
CA ILE A 116 -6.74 -9.40 4.16
C ILE A 116 -7.90 -10.40 4.24
N GLN A 117 -8.40 -10.67 5.43
CA GLN A 117 -9.26 -11.84 5.69
C GLN A 117 -10.60 -11.85 4.96
N GLY A 118 -11.19 -10.68 4.64
CA GLY A 118 -12.48 -10.67 3.95
C GLY A 118 -13.05 -9.29 3.69
N ALA A 119 -14.25 -9.27 3.10
CA ALA A 119 -14.99 -8.04 2.89
C ALA A 119 -15.50 -7.46 4.22
N GLY A 120 -15.54 -6.14 4.30
CA GLY A 120 -16.13 -5.41 5.42
C GLY A 120 -17.63 -5.68 5.54
N LEU A 121 -18.15 -5.68 6.76
CA LEU A 121 -19.58 -5.89 7.00
C LEU A 121 -20.41 -4.76 6.37
N GLY A 122 -21.40 -5.12 5.58
CA GLY A 122 -22.26 -4.19 4.85
C GLY A 122 -21.72 -3.76 3.48
N TYR A 123 -20.60 -4.34 3.02
CA TYR A 123 -20.03 -4.07 1.70
C TYR A 123 -20.15 -5.29 0.78
N SER A 124 -20.65 -5.09 -0.42
CA SER A 124 -20.74 -6.11 -1.48
C SER A 124 -19.52 -6.01 -2.38
N ILE A 125 -18.40 -6.56 -1.92
CA ILE A 125 -17.11 -6.46 -2.58
C ILE A 125 -16.95 -7.55 -3.62
N GLU A 126 -16.57 -7.14 -4.84
CA GLU A 126 -16.21 -8.02 -5.94
C GLU A 126 -14.88 -7.57 -6.58
N VAL A 127 -14.29 -8.46 -7.35
CA VAL A 127 -13.15 -8.18 -8.24
C VAL A 127 -13.67 -8.19 -9.66
N PHE A 128 -13.56 -7.04 -10.36
CA PHE A 128 -14.02 -6.95 -11.76
C PHE A 128 -12.83 -6.97 -12.73
N ASP A 129 -13.00 -7.69 -13.82
CA ASP A 129 -12.10 -7.60 -14.97
C ASP A 129 -12.30 -6.27 -15.74
N SER A 130 -11.59 -6.10 -16.85
CA SER A 130 -11.68 -4.89 -17.69
C SER A 130 -13.05 -4.70 -18.37
N GLU A 131 -13.85 -5.76 -18.48
CA GLU A 131 -15.18 -5.75 -19.09
C GLU A 131 -16.29 -5.54 -18.06
N GLY A 132 -15.95 -5.42 -16.76
CA GLY A 132 -16.92 -5.27 -15.68
C GLY A 132 -17.56 -6.58 -15.24
N LYS A 133 -16.92 -7.71 -15.51
CA LYS A 133 -17.35 -9.02 -15.06
C LYS A 133 -16.72 -9.41 -13.74
N ALA A 134 -17.51 -9.94 -12.82
CA ALA A 134 -17.00 -10.48 -11.57
C ALA A 134 -16.10 -11.69 -11.81
N MET A 135 -14.92 -11.66 -11.22
CA MET A 135 -13.93 -12.75 -11.31
C MET A 135 -14.12 -13.73 -10.16
N PRO A 136 -14.03 -15.05 -10.42
CA PRO A 136 -14.03 -16.05 -9.35
C PRO A 136 -12.82 -15.92 -8.41
N ALA A 137 -12.96 -16.40 -7.17
CA ALA A 137 -11.84 -16.49 -6.24
C ALA A 137 -10.71 -17.39 -6.81
N GLY A 138 -9.46 -16.98 -6.59
CA GLY A 138 -8.27 -17.67 -7.07
C GLY A 138 -8.00 -17.50 -8.58
N VAL A 139 -8.73 -16.62 -9.28
CA VAL A 139 -8.61 -16.43 -10.73
C VAL A 139 -8.16 -15.01 -11.04
N GLY A 140 -6.85 -14.77 -10.93
CA GLY A 140 -6.23 -13.51 -11.35
C GLY A 140 -6.65 -12.28 -10.52
N SER A 141 -6.31 -11.11 -11.04
CA SER A 141 -6.48 -9.83 -10.36
C SER A 141 -7.32 -8.85 -11.20
N GLY A 142 -7.99 -7.91 -10.52
CA GLY A 142 -8.87 -6.94 -11.15
C GLY A 142 -9.13 -5.71 -10.28
N GLU A 143 -10.15 -4.95 -10.66
CA GLU A 143 -10.58 -3.76 -9.93
C GLU A 143 -11.36 -4.13 -8.67
N LEU A 144 -11.03 -3.49 -7.55
CA LEU A 144 -11.87 -3.51 -6.37
C LEU A 144 -13.14 -2.70 -6.63
N VAL A 145 -14.26 -3.37 -6.57
CA VAL A 145 -15.58 -2.72 -6.72
C VAL A 145 -16.50 -3.05 -5.57
N CYS A 146 -17.41 -2.12 -5.27
CA CYS A 146 -18.54 -2.38 -4.38
C CYS A 146 -19.84 -2.28 -5.21
N THR A 147 -20.52 -3.42 -5.35
CA THR A 147 -21.65 -3.59 -6.28
C THR A 147 -23.00 -3.16 -5.72
N LYS A 148 -23.05 -2.80 -4.43
CA LYS A 148 -24.28 -2.33 -3.76
C LYS A 148 -23.99 -1.07 -2.94
N PRO A 149 -25.01 -0.24 -2.68
CA PRO A 149 -24.88 0.85 -1.72
C PRO A 149 -24.43 0.34 -0.34
N PHE A 150 -23.61 1.12 0.34
CA PHE A 150 -23.06 0.76 1.64
C PHE A 150 -23.24 1.87 2.68
N PRO A 151 -23.20 1.56 4.01
CA PRO A 151 -23.62 2.49 5.06
C PRO A 151 -22.87 3.81 5.10
N SER A 152 -21.58 3.82 4.79
CA SER A 152 -20.71 5.01 4.83
C SER A 152 -20.42 5.61 3.44
N MET A 153 -21.24 5.26 2.45
CA MET A 153 -21.13 5.83 1.10
C MET A 153 -21.32 7.34 1.14
N PRO A 154 -20.40 8.15 0.61
CA PRO A 154 -20.55 9.60 0.55
C PRO A 154 -21.81 10.00 -0.18
N VAL A 155 -22.50 11.00 0.34
CA VAL A 155 -23.73 11.52 -0.27
C VAL A 155 -23.41 12.42 -1.46
N PHE A 156 -22.33 13.22 -1.33
CA PHE A 156 -21.81 14.12 -2.38
C PHE A 156 -20.41 14.63 -1.97
N PHE A 157 -19.70 15.25 -2.89
CA PHE A 157 -18.50 16.01 -2.59
C PHE A 157 -18.82 17.48 -2.33
N TRP A 158 -18.05 18.11 -1.46
CA TRP A 158 -18.17 19.53 -1.20
C TRP A 158 -17.87 20.35 -2.46
N ASN A 159 -18.67 21.39 -2.74
CA ASN A 159 -18.57 22.23 -3.95
C ASN A 159 -18.59 21.41 -5.27
N ASP A 160 -19.37 20.36 -5.33
CA ASP A 160 -19.55 19.51 -6.51
C ASP A 160 -20.95 19.64 -7.07
N GLU A 161 -21.20 20.75 -7.78
CA GLU A 161 -22.50 21.02 -8.39
C GLU A 161 -22.87 19.95 -9.43
N GLY A 162 -24.04 19.34 -9.27
CA GLY A 162 -24.50 18.25 -10.11
C GLY A 162 -23.76 16.92 -9.87
N ARG A 163 -22.97 16.79 -8.80
CA ARG A 163 -22.22 15.56 -8.43
C ARG A 163 -21.29 15.04 -9.52
N LYS A 164 -20.75 15.89 -10.37
CA LYS A 164 -19.92 15.50 -11.52
C LYS A 164 -18.60 14.88 -11.07
N ARG A 165 -17.92 15.50 -10.10
CA ARG A 165 -16.64 14.98 -9.57
C ARG A 165 -16.85 13.67 -8.80
N TYR A 166 -17.92 13.60 -8.01
CA TYR A 166 -18.28 12.39 -7.27
C TYR A 166 -18.55 11.22 -8.23
N HIS A 167 -19.35 11.47 -9.27
CA HIS A 167 -19.63 10.45 -10.29
C HIS A 167 -18.35 10.03 -11.02
N SER A 168 -17.56 10.99 -11.50
CA SER A 168 -16.31 10.71 -12.20
C SER A 168 -15.28 9.98 -11.34
N ALA A 169 -15.26 10.21 -10.04
CA ALA A 169 -14.33 9.53 -9.15
C ALA A 169 -14.61 8.03 -8.99
N TYR A 170 -15.90 7.63 -9.02
CA TYR A 170 -16.27 6.28 -8.60
C TYR A 170 -17.19 5.51 -9.53
N PHE A 171 -17.90 6.17 -10.48
CA PHE A 171 -18.95 5.54 -11.29
C PHE A 171 -18.75 5.65 -12.80
N ASP A 172 -17.72 6.37 -13.27
CA ASP A 172 -17.47 6.52 -14.73
C ASP A 172 -17.03 5.21 -15.39
N ARG A 173 -16.38 4.34 -14.64
CA ARG A 173 -15.80 3.12 -15.20
C ARG A 173 -16.82 2.00 -15.37
N PHE A 174 -17.64 1.81 -14.34
CA PHE A 174 -18.69 0.78 -14.34
C PHE A 174 -19.99 1.42 -13.90
N GLU A 175 -21.01 1.34 -14.75
CA GLU A 175 -22.29 1.99 -14.52
C GLU A 175 -22.95 1.48 -13.22
N ASN A 176 -23.29 2.40 -12.31
CA ASN A 176 -23.92 2.13 -11.01
C ASN A 176 -23.10 1.24 -10.07
N VAL A 177 -21.80 1.04 -10.31
CA VAL A 177 -20.91 0.27 -9.46
C VAL A 177 -19.78 1.17 -8.97
N TRP A 178 -19.57 1.19 -7.64
CA TRP A 178 -18.46 1.92 -7.05
C TRP A 178 -17.13 1.25 -7.41
N CYS A 179 -16.32 1.91 -8.23
CA CYS A 179 -14.96 1.50 -8.55
C CYS A 179 -13.98 2.26 -7.65
N HIS A 180 -13.27 1.55 -6.75
CA HIS A 180 -12.44 2.21 -5.75
C HIS A 180 -11.09 2.68 -6.30
N GLY A 181 -10.63 2.06 -7.38
CA GLY A 181 -9.33 2.37 -7.98
C GLY A 181 -8.16 1.64 -7.29
N ASP A 182 -8.43 0.51 -6.66
CA ASP A 182 -7.42 -0.42 -6.17
C ASP A 182 -7.42 -1.68 -7.04
N TRP A 183 -6.22 -2.18 -7.37
CA TRP A 183 -6.00 -3.42 -8.08
C TRP A 183 -5.81 -4.54 -7.08
N ILE A 184 -6.69 -5.55 -7.10
CA ILE A 184 -6.74 -6.58 -6.07
C ILE A 184 -6.88 -7.99 -6.68
N GLU A 185 -6.54 -8.98 -5.87
CA GLU A 185 -6.84 -10.39 -6.10
C GLU A 185 -7.75 -10.89 -4.98
N ARG A 186 -8.73 -11.74 -5.31
CA ARG A 186 -9.50 -12.52 -4.34
C ARG A 186 -8.92 -13.91 -4.25
N THR A 187 -8.50 -14.33 -3.06
CA THR A 187 -7.82 -15.60 -2.86
C THR A 187 -8.83 -16.78 -2.78
N GLU A 188 -8.32 -18.00 -2.90
CA GLU A 188 -9.12 -19.24 -2.71
C GLU A 188 -9.70 -19.35 -1.30
N HIS A 189 -9.06 -18.70 -0.30
CA HIS A 189 -9.55 -18.65 1.09
C HIS A 189 -10.68 -17.63 1.28
N GLY A 190 -11.05 -16.87 0.23
CA GLY A 190 -12.02 -15.78 0.29
C GLY A 190 -11.49 -14.47 0.84
N GLY A 191 -10.19 -14.41 1.12
CA GLY A 191 -9.46 -13.18 1.47
C GLY A 191 -9.10 -12.36 0.24
N PHE A 192 -8.34 -11.28 0.47
CA PHE A 192 -7.92 -10.36 -0.59
C PHE A 192 -6.45 -9.96 -0.47
N ILE A 193 -5.81 -9.76 -1.60
CA ILE A 193 -4.45 -9.22 -1.69
C ILE A 193 -4.52 -7.90 -2.45
N ILE A 194 -4.03 -6.81 -1.85
CA ILE A 194 -3.91 -5.51 -2.53
C ILE A 194 -2.61 -5.50 -3.33
N LEU A 195 -2.73 -5.26 -4.63
CA LEU A 195 -1.60 -5.21 -5.56
C LEU A 195 -1.17 -3.77 -5.90
N GLY A 196 -1.91 -2.78 -5.42
CA GLY A 196 -1.63 -1.35 -5.57
C GLY A 196 -2.83 -0.57 -6.10
N ARG A 197 -2.58 0.67 -6.49
CA ARG A 197 -3.60 1.52 -7.14
C ARG A 197 -3.77 1.08 -8.59
N SER A 198 -5.01 0.99 -9.06
CA SER A 198 -5.27 0.61 -10.46
C SER A 198 -4.86 1.68 -11.48
N ASP A 199 -4.89 2.96 -11.07
CA ASP A 199 -4.38 4.09 -11.87
C ASP A 199 -2.84 4.15 -11.93
N ALA A 200 -2.15 3.54 -10.95
CA ALA A 200 -0.70 3.36 -10.93
C ALA A 200 -0.23 1.98 -11.44
N THR A 201 -1.16 1.10 -11.83
CA THR A 201 -0.83 -0.21 -12.40
C THR A 201 0.04 -0.05 -13.65
N LEU A 202 1.12 -0.81 -13.70
CA LEU A 202 2.04 -0.86 -14.83
C LEU A 202 1.48 -1.77 -15.91
N ASN A 203 1.80 -1.48 -17.17
CA ASN A 203 1.24 -2.23 -18.30
C ASN A 203 2.28 -2.55 -19.43
N PRO A 204 3.46 -3.07 -19.08
CA PRO A 204 4.47 -3.40 -20.08
C PRO A 204 4.02 -4.57 -20.98
N GLY A 205 4.04 -4.36 -22.30
CA GLY A 205 3.60 -5.35 -23.27
C GLY A 205 2.14 -5.79 -23.11
N GLY A 206 1.28 -4.90 -22.60
CA GLY A 206 -0.14 -5.18 -22.39
C GLY A 206 -0.46 -6.03 -21.15
N VAL A 207 0.52 -6.33 -20.31
CA VAL A 207 0.32 -7.12 -19.07
C VAL A 207 0.27 -6.19 -17.86
N ARG A 208 -0.85 -6.22 -17.14
CA ARG A 208 -1.01 -5.43 -15.93
C ARG A 208 -0.19 -5.99 -14.78
N ILE A 209 0.58 -5.11 -14.13
CA ILE A 209 1.47 -5.42 -13.01
C ILE A 209 1.17 -4.43 -11.88
N GLY A 210 0.88 -4.94 -10.70
CA GLY A 210 0.71 -4.12 -9.50
C GLY A 210 2.06 -3.63 -8.98
N THR A 211 2.16 -2.34 -8.64
CA THR A 211 3.42 -1.77 -8.11
C THR A 211 3.87 -2.44 -6.83
N ALA A 212 2.93 -2.86 -5.97
CA ALA A 212 3.21 -3.58 -4.73
C ALA A 212 3.93 -4.93 -4.95
N GLU A 213 3.74 -5.57 -6.10
CA GLU A 213 4.42 -6.82 -6.44
C GLU A 213 5.93 -6.61 -6.60
N ILE A 214 6.32 -5.44 -7.15
CA ILE A 214 7.72 -5.04 -7.28
C ILE A 214 8.28 -4.63 -5.91
N TYR A 215 7.57 -3.77 -5.16
CA TYR A 215 8.02 -3.28 -3.85
C TYR A 215 8.30 -4.42 -2.88
N ARG A 216 7.43 -5.44 -2.83
CA ARG A 216 7.60 -6.63 -2.01
C ARG A 216 8.96 -7.32 -2.23
N GLN A 217 9.47 -7.33 -3.46
CA GLN A 217 10.73 -7.96 -3.76
C GLN A 217 11.93 -7.06 -3.46
N VAL A 218 11.82 -5.79 -3.82
CA VAL A 218 12.92 -4.82 -3.75
C VAL A 218 13.22 -4.42 -2.31
N GLU A 219 12.18 -4.20 -1.51
CA GLU A 219 12.33 -3.74 -0.11
C GLU A 219 12.81 -4.85 0.86
N GLN A 220 12.97 -6.10 0.37
CA GLN A 220 13.67 -7.17 1.10
C GLN A 220 15.21 -7.10 0.96
N ILE A 221 15.71 -6.25 0.08
CA ILE A 221 17.16 -6.07 -0.12
C ILE A 221 17.68 -5.12 0.96
N PRO A 222 18.63 -5.55 1.82
CA PRO A 222 19.00 -4.77 3.00
C PRO A 222 19.52 -3.36 2.72
N GLU A 223 20.07 -3.11 1.55
CA GLU A 223 20.59 -1.82 1.10
C GLU A 223 19.48 -0.85 0.68
N VAL A 224 18.29 -1.36 0.34
CA VAL A 224 17.15 -0.56 -0.11
C VAL A 224 16.30 -0.13 1.09
N MET A 225 16.09 1.18 1.23
CA MET A 225 15.17 1.72 2.23
C MET A 225 13.73 1.74 1.71
N GLU A 226 13.58 2.18 0.45
CA GLU A 226 12.27 2.37 -0.17
C GLU A 226 12.42 2.35 -1.69
N SER A 227 11.30 2.11 -2.36
CA SER A 227 11.25 2.13 -3.82
C SER A 227 9.94 2.70 -4.35
N ILE A 228 9.98 3.23 -5.58
CA ILE A 228 8.80 3.66 -6.32
C ILE A 228 8.93 3.21 -7.78
N ALA A 229 7.90 2.53 -8.28
CA ALA A 229 7.84 2.03 -9.65
C ALA A 229 6.80 2.81 -10.45
N VAL A 230 7.17 3.23 -11.64
CA VAL A 230 6.29 3.95 -12.55
C VAL A 230 6.45 3.45 -13.97
N GLY A 231 5.36 3.53 -14.76
CA GLY A 231 5.41 3.25 -16.18
C GLY A 231 5.84 4.47 -16.97
N GLN A 232 6.89 4.34 -17.77
CA GLN A 232 7.27 5.33 -18.74
C GLN A 232 6.79 4.91 -20.13
N LEU A 233 6.11 5.81 -20.84
CA LEU A 233 5.77 5.61 -22.26
C LEU A 233 7.07 5.59 -23.07
N TRP A 234 7.33 4.49 -23.78
CA TRP A 234 8.56 4.28 -24.51
C TRP A 234 8.31 3.36 -25.70
N ASP A 235 8.73 3.79 -26.88
CA ASP A 235 8.66 3.01 -28.14
C ASP A 235 7.27 2.38 -28.41
N ASN A 236 6.21 3.19 -28.30
CA ASN A 236 4.80 2.81 -28.44
C ASN A 236 4.29 1.77 -27.41
N ASP A 237 5.01 1.55 -26.33
CA ASP A 237 4.63 0.68 -25.22
C ASP A 237 4.91 1.40 -23.89
N GLU A 238 4.75 0.71 -22.78
CA GLU A 238 5.13 1.16 -21.45
C GLU A 238 6.32 0.33 -20.94
N ARG A 239 7.39 0.98 -20.47
CA ARG A 239 8.47 0.31 -19.76
C ARG A 239 8.44 0.65 -18.26
N VAL A 240 8.79 -0.33 -17.44
CA VAL A 240 8.86 -0.16 -15.99
C VAL A 240 10.14 0.56 -15.61
N ILE A 241 10.03 1.67 -14.90
CA ILE A 241 11.12 2.39 -14.26
C ILE A 241 11.00 2.21 -12.76
N LEU A 242 12.08 1.76 -12.13
CA LEU A 242 12.18 1.60 -10.69
C LEU A 242 13.16 2.64 -10.13
N PHE A 243 12.68 3.49 -9.26
CA PHE A 243 13.53 4.37 -8.45
C PHE A 243 13.74 3.75 -7.08
N VAL A 244 14.98 3.77 -6.59
CA VAL A 244 15.35 3.20 -5.29
C VAL A 244 16.02 4.26 -4.43
N ARG A 245 15.55 4.36 -3.19
CA ARG A 245 16.22 5.11 -2.13
C ARG A 245 17.04 4.12 -1.31
N LEU A 246 18.34 4.35 -1.27
CA LEU A 246 19.27 3.46 -0.60
C LEU A 246 19.64 3.97 0.79
N LYS A 247 20.14 3.10 1.65
CA LYS A 247 20.71 3.45 2.95
C LYS A 247 21.88 4.41 2.81
N GLU A 248 22.11 5.20 3.84
CA GLU A 248 23.23 6.14 3.87
C GLU A 248 24.57 5.43 3.64
N GLY A 249 25.42 6.01 2.81
CA GLY A 249 26.70 5.46 2.41
C GLY A 249 26.64 4.34 1.35
N VAL A 250 25.45 3.94 0.90
CA VAL A 250 25.27 2.96 -0.18
C VAL A 250 25.00 3.67 -1.50
N SER A 251 25.65 3.21 -2.57
CA SER A 251 25.42 3.69 -3.94
C SER A 251 24.95 2.55 -4.84
N LEU A 252 24.07 2.87 -5.77
CA LEU A 252 23.63 1.92 -6.79
C LEU A 252 24.80 1.61 -7.74
N ASN A 253 25.16 0.35 -7.77
CA ASN A 253 26.20 -0.18 -8.67
C ASN A 253 25.65 -1.36 -9.47
N ASP A 254 26.46 -1.91 -10.38
CA ASP A 254 26.06 -3.02 -11.26
C ASP A 254 25.69 -4.29 -10.47
N ASP A 255 26.39 -4.59 -9.37
CA ASP A 255 26.09 -5.74 -8.52
C ASP A 255 24.73 -5.60 -7.84
N LEU A 256 24.46 -4.48 -7.19
CA LEU A 256 23.18 -4.21 -6.53
C LEU A 256 22.04 -4.18 -7.57
N THR A 257 22.28 -3.58 -8.73
CA THR A 257 21.33 -3.58 -9.85
C THR A 257 21.00 -5.01 -10.31
N ALA A 258 22.00 -5.87 -10.45
CA ALA A 258 21.81 -7.27 -10.84
C ALA A 258 21.04 -8.05 -9.76
N ARG A 259 21.34 -7.83 -8.48
CA ARG A 259 20.63 -8.44 -7.34
C ARG A 259 19.17 -8.03 -7.32
N ILE A 260 18.86 -6.74 -7.49
CA ILE A 260 17.48 -6.23 -7.56
C ILE A 260 16.74 -6.91 -8.72
N LYS A 261 17.29 -6.91 -9.93
CA LYS A 261 16.67 -7.55 -11.09
C LYS A 261 16.46 -9.06 -10.88
N THR A 262 17.42 -9.74 -10.30
CA THR A 262 17.32 -11.18 -10.00
C THR A 262 16.22 -11.44 -8.98
N ARG A 263 16.18 -10.66 -7.89
CA ARG A 263 15.15 -10.78 -6.85
C ARG A 263 13.74 -10.60 -7.40
N ILE A 264 13.52 -9.58 -8.22
CA ILE A 264 12.23 -9.33 -8.86
C ILE A 264 11.88 -10.49 -9.81
N ARG A 265 12.83 -10.94 -10.64
CA ARG A 265 12.61 -12.04 -11.59
C ARG A 265 12.19 -13.33 -10.92
N THR A 266 12.82 -13.67 -9.81
CA THR A 266 12.58 -14.94 -9.10
C THR A 266 11.40 -14.87 -8.14
N GLY A 267 11.16 -13.72 -7.51
CA GLY A 267 10.10 -13.55 -6.51
C GLY A 267 8.75 -13.07 -7.06
N ALA A 268 8.73 -12.54 -8.31
CA ALA A 268 7.52 -12.18 -9.03
C ALA A 268 7.51 -12.83 -10.42
N SER A 269 8.02 -12.17 -11.45
CA SER A 269 8.20 -12.78 -12.77
C SER A 269 9.19 -11.97 -13.63
N PRO A 270 9.67 -12.54 -14.76
CA PRO A 270 10.49 -11.79 -15.72
C PRO A 270 9.86 -10.48 -16.23
N ARG A 271 8.52 -10.40 -16.29
CA ARG A 271 7.80 -9.22 -16.76
C ARG A 271 7.82 -8.05 -15.77
N HIS A 272 8.04 -8.33 -14.48
CA HIS A 272 8.17 -7.32 -13.41
C HIS A 272 9.55 -6.66 -13.39
N VAL A 273 10.53 -7.22 -14.11
CA VAL A 273 11.91 -6.71 -14.09
C VAL A 273 11.96 -5.33 -14.74
N PRO A 274 12.37 -4.27 -14.03
CA PRO A 274 12.38 -2.93 -14.58
C PRO A 274 13.41 -2.78 -15.71
N ALA A 275 13.06 -2.00 -16.70
CA ALA A 275 13.96 -1.64 -17.79
C ALA A 275 15.12 -0.78 -17.25
N LYS A 276 14.81 0.13 -16.34
CA LYS A 276 15.77 1.01 -15.67
C LYS A 276 15.60 0.93 -14.15
N ILE A 277 16.74 0.97 -13.43
CA ILE A 277 16.79 1.17 -11.98
C ILE A 277 17.63 2.41 -11.74
N ILE A 278 17.08 3.38 -11.02
CA ILE A 278 17.71 4.70 -10.81
C ILE A 278 17.72 4.99 -9.31
N GLN A 279 18.87 5.39 -8.79
CA GLN A 279 18.97 5.84 -7.40
C GLN A 279 18.38 7.24 -7.26
N ILE A 280 17.61 7.42 -6.18
CA ILE A 280 16.99 8.69 -5.83
C ILE A 280 17.21 8.99 -4.34
N THR A 281 17.26 10.24 -3.97
CA THR A 281 17.51 10.63 -2.56
C THR A 281 16.24 10.76 -1.73
N ASP A 282 15.09 11.01 -2.36
CA ASP A 282 13.81 11.10 -1.67
C ASP A 282 12.64 10.67 -2.59
N ILE A 283 11.55 10.21 -1.97
CA ILE A 283 10.32 9.77 -2.66
C ILE A 283 9.17 10.67 -2.24
N PRO A 284 8.40 11.24 -3.21
CA PRO A 284 7.28 12.11 -2.89
C PRO A 284 6.15 11.36 -2.18
N ARG A 285 5.58 12.00 -1.13
CA ARG A 285 4.56 11.44 -0.26
C ARG A 285 3.43 12.41 -0.01
N THR A 286 2.27 11.87 0.22
CA THR A 286 1.16 12.63 0.80
C THR A 286 1.44 12.98 2.26
N LYS A 287 0.68 13.94 2.82
CA LYS A 287 0.71 14.27 4.26
C LYS A 287 0.36 13.07 5.16
N SER A 288 -0.31 12.06 4.64
CA SER A 288 -0.57 10.77 5.30
C SER A 288 0.52 9.72 5.05
N ASN A 289 1.69 10.13 4.56
CA ASN A 289 2.88 9.30 4.30
C ASN A 289 2.72 8.20 3.23
N LYS A 290 1.76 8.34 2.31
CA LYS A 290 1.61 7.43 1.16
C LYS A 290 2.47 7.91 -0.02
N ILE A 291 3.18 7.00 -0.67
CA ILE A 291 3.92 7.29 -1.92
C ILE A 291 2.95 7.64 -3.06
N VAL A 292 3.41 8.45 -4.01
CA VAL A 292 2.54 9.04 -5.04
C VAL A 292 3.10 8.75 -6.43
N GLU A 293 2.89 7.53 -6.92
CA GLU A 293 3.38 7.05 -8.21
C GLU A 293 2.91 7.92 -9.37
N LEU A 294 1.64 8.33 -9.37
CA LEU A 294 1.08 9.18 -10.43
C LEU A 294 1.79 10.53 -10.54
N ALA A 295 2.17 11.14 -9.42
CA ALA A 295 2.90 12.41 -9.46
C ALA A 295 4.27 12.24 -10.12
N VAL A 296 4.99 11.16 -9.79
CA VAL A 296 6.28 10.84 -10.42
C VAL A 296 6.09 10.52 -11.90
N LYS A 297 5.05 9.72 -12.25
CA LYS A 297 4.71 9.42 -13.66
C LYS A 297 4.47 10.69 -14.47
N GLU A 298 3.73 11.67 -13.92
CA GLU A 298 3.52 12.95 -14.60
C GLU A 298 4.83 13.73 -14.79
N VAL A 299 5.67 13.79 -13.75
CA VAL A 299 6.95 14.53 -13.81
C VAL A 299 7.91 13.96 -14.85
N ILE A 300 8.10 12.63 -14.90
CA ILE A 300 9.02 12.01 -15.87
C ILE A 300 8.55 12.16 -17.33
N HIS A 301 7.26 12.46 -17.53
CA HIS A 301 6.69 12.78 -18.85
C HIS A 301 6.59 14.28 -19.13
N GLY A 302 7.12 15.15 -18.25
CA GLY A 302 7.08 16.60 -18.42
C GLY A 302 5.68 17.20 -18.29
N ARG A 303 4.75 16.50 -17.61
CA ARG A 303 3.38 16.94 -17.41
C ARG A 303 3.19 17.60 -16.04
N ALA A 304 2.14 18.43 -15.91
CA ALA A 304 1.82 19.09 -14.66
C ALA A 304 1.24 18.09 -13.64
N VAL A 305 1.75 18.16 -12.42
CA VAL A 305 1.22 17.37 -11.29
C VAL A 305 0.02 18.08 -10.69
N LYS A 306 -1.07 17.32 -10.47
CA LYS A 306 -2.28 17.82 -9.79
C LYS A 306 -2.13 17.63 -8.27
N ASN A 307 -2.80 18.49 -7.49
CA ASN A 307 -2.88 18.40 -6.03
C ASN A 307 -1.50 18.37 -5.33
N ILE A 308 -0.55 19.17 -5.78
CA ILE A 308 0.79 19.31 -5.16
C ILE A 308 0.69 19.69 -3.68
N GLU A 309 -0.32 20.46 -3.31
CA GLU A 309 -0.58 20.89 -1.93
C GLU A 309 -0.93 19.73 -0.96
N ALA A 310 -1.29 18.58 -1.48
CA ALA A 310 -1.51 17.36 -0.70
C ALA A 310 -0.21 16.62 -0.33
N LEU A 311 0.92 17.00 -0.95
CA LEU A 311 2.22 16.40 -0.68
C LEU A 311 2.83 16.96 0.61
N ALA A 312 3.52 16.08 1.35
CA ALA A 312 4.33 16.46 2.50
C ALA A 312 5.69 17.01 2.09
N ASN A 313 6.24 16.51 0.99
CA ASN A 313 7.57 16.85 0.46
C ASN A 313 7.51 17.11 -1.06
N PRO A 314 6.81 18.17 -1.50
CA PRO A 314 6.64 18.44 -2.93
C PRO A 314 7.98 18.66 -3.68
N ASP A 315 9.01 19.15 -3.00
CA ASP A 315 10.34 19.37 -3.56
C ASP A 315 11.01 18.06 -4.02
N ALA A 316 10.61 16.92 -3.46
CA ALA A 316 11.09 15.60 -3.92
C ALA A 316 10.77 15.33 -5.39
N LEU A 317 9.73 15.95 -5.95
CA LEU A 317 9.38 15.83 -7.38
C LEU A 317 10.45 16.39 -8.30
N ASP A 318 11.23 17.36 -7.84
CA ASP A 318 12.31 17.98 -8.64
C ASP A 318 13.43 16.98 -8.97
N LEU A 319 13.61 15.96 -8.14
CA LEU A 319 14.58 14.90 -8.33
C LEU A 319 14.29 14.00 -9.55
N TYR A 320 13.06 14.01 -10.05
CA TYR A 320 12.60 13.16 -11.15
C TYR A 320 12.55 13.91 -12.49
N LYS A 321 12.90 15.23 -12.50
CA LYS A 321 12.87 16.04 -13.70
C LYS A 321 14.13 15.83 -14.54
N ASN A 322 13.96 15.77 -15.85
CA ASN A 322 15.06 15.79 -16.84
C ASN A 322 16.17 14.75 -16.60
N LEU A 323 15.78 13.56 -16.12
CA LEU A 323 16.72 12.45 -15.91
C LEU A 323 17.26 11.95 -17.24
N THR A 324 18.57 12.07 -17.46
CA THR A 324 19.25 11.64 -18.70
C THR A 324 19.13 10.12 -18.91
N GLU A 325 19.07 9.35 -17.82
CA GLU A 325 18.89 7.90 -17.82
C GLU A 325 17.57 7.48 -18.48
N LEU A 326 16.56 8.34 -18.49
CA LEU A 326 15.25 8.07 -19.06
C LEU A 326 15.18 8.39 -20.57
N ALA A 327 16.20 9.01 -21.13
CA ALA A 327 16.26 9.38 -22.54
C ALA A 327 16.79 8.26 -23.45
N SER A 328 17.18 7.10 -22.87
CA SER A 328 17.75 5.96 -23.60
C SER A 328 17.03 4.65 -23.29
#